data_8d5fcc1d387a3eaeb5096f9123cbdb99
#
_entry.id   8d5fcc1d387a3eaeb5096f9123cbdb99
#
_cell.length_a   1.000
_cell.length_b   1.000
_cell.length_c   1.000
_cell.angle_alpha   90.00
_cell.angle_beta   90.00
_cell.angle_gamma   90.00
#
_symmetry.space_group_name_H-M   'P 1'
#
loop_
_entity.id
_entity.type
_entity.pdbx_description
1 polymer ?
#
loop_
_entity_poly.entity_id
_entity_poly.type
_entity_poly.pdbx_seq_one_letter_code
_entity_poly.pdbx_strand_id
1 'polypeptide(L)'
;MNIKVLKKTPNELRIEIEGEGHTFCNVLQRALLEDKTVEMAGYDIPHPLIANPVVYVRMKEGRKPEKKPETVLREAATKIKNQTKQFRTSLKKALKEWQQK
;
A
#
# COMPACT_ATOMS: atom_id res chain seq x y z
N MET A 1 -1.10 -14.33 -2.55
CA MET A 1 -1.73 -13.03 -2.88
C MET A 1 -1.91 -12.91 -4.38
N ASN A 2 -3.12 -12.79 -4.84
CA ASN A 2 -3.42 -12.53 -6.24
C ASN A 2 -4.01 -11.12 -6.38
N ILE A 3 -3.63 -10.43 -7.44
CA ILE A 3 -4.08 -9.06 -7.68
C ILE A 3 -4.79 -9.01 -9.03
N LYS A 4 -5.98 -8.42 -9.04
CA LYS A 4 -6.77 -8.21 -10.24
C LYS A 4 -7.01 -6.73 -10.45
N VAL A 5 -6.66 -6.23 -11.62
CA VAL A 5 -6.92 -4.83 -11.96
C VAL A 5 -8.38 -4.68 -12.37
N LEU A 6 -9.12 -3.84 -11.64
CA LEU A 6 -10.53 -3.58 -11.90
C LEU A 6 -10.76 -2.34 -12.76
N LYS A 7 -9.90 -1.33 -12.58
CA LYS A 7 -9.99 -0.08 -13.32
C LYS A 7 -8.60 0.53 -13.45
N LYS A 8 -8.28 1.00 -14.63
CA LYS A 8 -7.01 1.68 -14.90
C LYS A 8 -7.25 2.84 -15.87
N THR A 9 -6.97 4.05 -15.40
CA THR A 9 -6.97 5.27 -16.21
C THR A 9 -5.64 5.99 -16.00
N PRO A 10 -5.32 7.04 -16.75
CA PRO A 10 -4.07 7.77 -16.53
C PRO A 10 -3.86 8.29 -15.12
N ASN A 11 -4.93 8.56 -14.38
CA ASN A 11 -4.85 9.13 -13.04
C ASN A 11 -5.54 8.32 -11.95
N GLU A 12 -6.10 7.16 -12.26
CA GLU A 12 -6.79 6.31 -11.28
C GLU A 12 -6.49 4.84 -11.51
N LEU A 13 -6.33 4.11 -10.42
CA LEU A 13 -6.13 2.66 -10.45
C LEU A 13 -6.95 2.03 -9.33
N ARG A 14 -7.68 0.96 -9.65
CA ARG A 14 -8.40 0.14 -8.68
C ARG A 14 -7.96 -1.30 -8.85
N ILE A 15 -7.60 -1.93 -7.74
CA ILE A 15 -7.16 -3.32 -7.73
C ILE A 15 -7.89 -4.09 -6.64
N GLU A 16 -8.19 -5.35 -6.93
CA GLU A 16 -8.71 -6.30 -5.95
C GLU A 16 -7.54 -7.16 -5.46
N ILE A 17 -7.40 -7.29 -4.15
CA ILE A 17 -6.29 -8.05 -3.55
C ILE A 17 -6.87 -9.28 -2.85
N GLU A 18 -6.63 -10.44 -3.43
CA GLU A 18 -7.10 -11.71 -2.87
C GLU A 18 -6.19 -12.17 -1.75
N GLY A 19 -6.79 -12.59 -0.64
CA GLY A 19 -6.06 -13.18 0.48
C GLY A 19 -5.56 -12.19 1.52
N GLU A 20 -5.94 -10.91 1.41
CA GLU A 20 -5.55 -9.89 2.39
C GLU A 20 -6.76 -9.25 3.04
N GLY A 21 -6.55 -8.57 4.15
CA GLY A 21 -7.59 -7.93 4.93
C GLY A 21 -7.24 -6.50 5.34
N HIS A 22 -7.92 -6.02 6.38
CA HIS A 22 -7.80 -4.63 6.84
C HIS A 22 -6.38 -4.22 7.23
N THR A 23 -5.63 -5.11 7.86
CA THR A 23 -4.28 -4.78 8.35
C THR A 23 -3.35 -4.38 7.21
N PHE A 24 -3.27 -5.22 6.18
CA PHE A 24 -2.43 -4.96 5.01
C PHE A 24 -2.91 -3.72 4.25
N CYS A 25 -4.22 -3.64 4.00
CA CYS A 25 -4.78 -2.53 3.22
C CYS A 25 -4.63 -1.19 3.92
N ASN A 26 -4.73 -1.17 5.25
CA ASN A 26 -4.54 0.05 6.03
C ASN A 26 -3.09 0.55 5.94
N VAL A 27 -2.11 -0.35 6.03
CA VAL A 27 -0.70 0.01 5.87
C VAL A 27 -0.43 0.53 4.46
N LEU A 28 -0.99 -0.13 3.45
CA LEU A 28 -0.84 0.30 2.06
C LEU A 28 -1.47 1.67 1.82
N GLN A 29 -2.67 1.90 2.32
CA GLN A 29 -3.35 3.19 2.24
C GLN A 29 -2.51 4.32 2.83
N ARG A 30 -1.95 4.12 4.01
CA ARG A 30 -1.10 5.12 4.67
C ARG A 30 0.14 5.44 3.83
N ALA A 31 0.78 4.42 3.29
CA ALA A 31 1.95 4.61 2.44
C ALA A 31 1.61 5.40 1.18
N LEU A 32 0.46 5.12 0.56
CA LEU A 32 -0.01 5.85 -0.61
C LEU A 32 -0.30 7.31 -0.30
N LEU A 33 -0.94 7.60 0.84
CA LEU A 33 -1.30 8.96 1.22
C LEU A 33 -0.11 9.82 1.61
N GLU A 34 1.05 9.24 1.88
CA GLU A 34 2.27 10.00 2.12
C GLU A 34 2.85 10.62 0.85
N ASP A 35 2.46 10.15 -0.32
CA ASP A 35 2.90 10.74 -1.58
C ASP A 35 2.06 11.98 -1.91
N LYS A 36 2.73 13.10 -2.11
CA LYS A 36 2.07 14.40 -2.34
C LYS A 36 1.31 14.47 -3.67
N THR A 37 1.63 13.58 -4.61
CA THR A 37 0.94 13.53 -5.91
C THR A 37 -0.36 12.76 -5.87
N VAL A 38 -0.64 12.05 -4.76
CA VAL A 38 -1.87 11.32 -4.55
C VAL A 38 -2.95 12.24 -4.00
N GLU A 39 -4.08 12.32 -4.69
CA GLU A 39 -5.26 13.05 -4.23
C GLU A 39 -6.08 12.21 -3.26
N MET A 40 -6.27 10.94 -3.60
CA MET A 40 -7.15 10.05 -2.88
C MET A 40 -6.59 8.64 -2.90
N ALA A 41 -6.57 7.98 -1.77
CA ALA A 41 -6.24 6.56 -1.68
C ALA A 41 -7.02 5.94 -0.54
N GLY A 42 -7.48 4.73 -0.74
CA GLY A 42 -8.24 4.03 0.27
C GLY A 42 -8.51 2.59 -0.15
N TYR A 43 -9.30 1.91 0.65
CA TYR A 43 -9.74 0.57 0.33
C TYR A 43 -11.15 0.34 0.84
N ASP A 44 -11.80 -0.65 0.25
CA ASP A 44 -13.15 -1.05 0.61
C ASP A 44 -13.24 -2.57 0.61
N ILE A 45 -14.00 -3.11 1.54
CA ILE A 45 -14.32 -4.54 1.58
C ILE A 45 -15.84 -4.65 1.41
N PRO A 46 -16.32 -4.82 0.15
CA PRO A 46 -17.77 -4.74 -0.14
C PRO A 46 -18.61 -5.75 0.63
N HIS A 47 -18.06 -6.96 0.87
CA HIS A 47 -18.76 -8.00 1.59
C HIS A 47 -17.80 -8.65 2.59
N PRO A 48 -17.92 -8.35 3.89
CA PRO A 48 -16.93 -8.77 4.90
C PRO A 48 -16.66 -10.27 4.98
N LEU A 49 -17.63 -11.11 4.57
CA LEU A 49 -17.50 -12.55 4.71
C LEU A 49 -16.86 -13.25 3.51
N ILE A 50 -16.98 -12.69 2.31
CA ILE A 50 -16.59 -13.39 1.07
C ILE A 50 -15.87 -12.55 0.05
N ALA A 51 -15.82 -11.24 0.21
CA ALA A 51 -15.21 -10.37 -0.79
C ALA A 51 -13.78 -9.98 -0.42
N ASN A 52 -12.96 -9.85 -1.44
CA ASN A 52 -11.61 -9.37 -1.32
C ASN A 52 -11.59 -7.85 -1.23
N PRO A 53 -10.60 -7.25 -0.55
CA PRO A 53 -10.50 -5.80 -0.50
C PRO A 53 -10.20 -5.21 -1.87
N VAL A 54 -10.78 -4.05 -2.13
CA VAL A 54 -10.53 -3.26 -3.33
C VAL A 54 -9.78 -2.01 -2.89
N VAL A 55 -8.56 -1.86 -3.38
CA VAL A 55 -7.72 -0.70 -3.11
C VAL A 55 -7.80 0.24 -4.31
N TYR A 56 -7.96 1.53 -4.04
CA TYR A 56 -7.97 2.54 -5.09
C TYR A 56 -6.97 3.63 -4.79
N VAL A 57 -6.39 4.18 -5.85
CA VAL A 57 -5.52 5.34 -5.80
C VAL A 57 -5.87 6.27 -6.95
N ARG A 58 -5.99 7.56 -6.62
CA ARG A 58 -6.27 8.62 -7.59
C ARG A 58 -5.24 9.71 -7.45
N MET A 59 -4.65 10.10 -8.57
CA MET A 59 -3.66 11.16 -8.62
C MET A 59 -4.32 12.52 -8.68
N LYS A 60 -3.63 13.55 -8.20
CA LYS A 60 -4.10 14.94 -8.30
C LYS A 60 -4.27 15.32 -9.76
N GLU A 61 -5.34 16.06 -10.04
CA GLU A 61 -5.60 16.57 -11.37
C GLU A 61 -4.59 17.63 -11.75
N GLY A 62 -4.11 17.55 -12.98
CA GLY A 62 -3.17 18.47 -13.56
C GLY A 62 -3.05 18.14 -15.04
N ARG A 63 -2.33 18.96 -15.79
CA ARG A 63 -2.14 18.74 -17.22
C ARG A 63 -1.47 17.40 -17.52
N LYS A 64 -0.58 16.96 -16.62
CA LYS A 64 0.02 15.63 -16.63
C LYS A 64 0.24 15.22 -15.18
N PRO A 65 -0.27 14.05 -14.75
CA PRO A 65 0.11 13.55 -13.44
C PRO A 65 1.64 13.39 -13.41
N GLU A 66 2.28 13.88 -12.35
CA GLU A 66 3.74 13.73 -12.18
C GLU A 66 4.16 12.28 -12.13
N LYS A 67 3.28 11.43 -11.59
CA LYS A 67 3.49 9.99 -11.49
C LYS A 67 2.23 9.26 -11.91
N LYS A 68 2.42 8.09 -12.47
CA LYS A 68 1.29 7.19 -12.77
C LYS A 68 0.84 6.49 -11.48
N PRO A 69 -0.46 6.14 -11.36
CA PRO A 69 -0.95 5.42 -10.18
C PRO A 69 -0.19 4.13 -9.89
N GLU A 70 0.16 3.36 -10.92
CA GLU A 70 0.92 2.13 -10.73
C GLU A 70 2.33 2.37 -10.20
N THR A 71 2.95 3.49 -10.57
CA THR A 71 4.27 3.88 -10.05
C THR A 71 4.18 4.19 -8.56
N VAL A 72 3.19 4.97 -8.16
CA VAL A 72 2.97 5.31 -6.75
C VAL A 72 2.70 4.04 -5.93
N LEU A 73 1.93 3.13 -6.48
CA LEU A 73 1.64 1.86 -5.80
C LEU A 73 2.90 1.02 -5.61
N ARG A 74 3.78 0.96 -6.62
CA ARG A 74 5.08 0.27 -6.50
C ARG A 74 5.97 0.92 -5.45
N GLU A 75 6.03 2.24 -5.43
CA GLU A 75 6.82 2.98 -4.44
C GLU A 75 6.30 2.74 -3.03
N ALA A 76 4.97 2.70 -2.84
CA ALA A 76 4.36 2.37 -1.56
C ALA A 76 4.75 0.96 -1.10
N ALA A 77 4.73 -0.01 -2.00
CA ALA A 77 5.13 -1.38 -1.70
C ALA A 77 6.61 -1.46 -1.29
N THR A 78 7.48 -0.73 -1.99
CA THR A 78 8.90 -0.66 -1.66
C THR A 78 9.13 -0.04 -0.29
N LYS A 79 8.38 1.01 0.04
CA LYS A 79 8.46 1.66 1.33
C LYS A 79 8.07 0.72 2.46
N ILE A 80 7.00 -0.03 2.30
CA ILE A 80 6.55 -1.03 3.28
C ILE A 80 7.62 -2.10 3.46
N LYS A 81 8.20 -2.59 2.37
CA LYS A 81 9.28 -3.58 2.41
C LYS A 81 10.47 -3.06 3.21
N ASN A 82 10.88 -1.83 2.96
CA ASN A 82 12.03 -1.23 3.66
C ASN A 82 11.75 -1.02 5.14
N GLN A 83 10.55 -0.59 5.50
CA GLN A 83 10.14 -0.44 6.89
C GLN A 83 10.15 -1.78 7.64
N THR A 84 9.64 -2.82 7.01
CA THR A 84 9.65 -4.18 7.57
C THR A 84 11.09 -4.68 7.78
N LYS A 85 11.95 -4.42 6.81
CA LYS A 85 13.37 -4.79 6.91
C LYS A 85 14.07 -4.05 8.04
N GLN A 86 13.82 -2.76 8.20
CA GLN A 86 14.36 -1.97 9.31
C GLN A 86 13.89 -2.50 10.66
N PHE A 87 12.62 -2.83 10.76
CA PHE A 87 12.04 -3.40 11.97
C PHE A 87 12.74 -4.72 12.34
N ARG A 88 12.94 -5.60 11.36
CA ARG A 88 13.62 -6.87 11.57
C ARG A 88 15.03 -6.66 12.11
N THR A 89 15.78 -5.74 11.52
CA THR A 89 17.15 -5.42 11.92
C THR A 89 17.19 -4.86 13.33
N SER A 90 16.32 -3.92 13.63
CA SER A 90 16.23 -3.29 14.96
C SER A 90 15.83 -4.30 16.03
N LEU A 91 14.90 -5.20 15.71
CA LEU A 91 14.46 -6.24 16.63
C LEU A 91 15.59 -7.21 16.96
N LYS A 92 16.36 -7.65 15.95
CA LYS A 92 17.52 -8.52 16.16
C LYS A 92 18.53 -7.87 17.09
N LYS A 93 18.80 -6.59 16.88
CA LYS A 93 19.73 -5.83 17.72
C LYS A 93 19.23 -5.74 19.15
N ALA A 94 17.97 -5.41 19.35
CA ALA A 94 17.37 -5.27 20.67
C ALA A 94 17.39 -6.60 21.44
N LEU A 95 17.06 -7.70 20.78
CA LEU A 95 17.07 -9.03 21.39
C LEU A 95 18.48 -9.46 21.78
N LYS A 96 19.47 -9.14 20.96
CA LYS A 96 20.87 -9.44 21.26
C LYS A 96 21.36 -8.65 22.47
N GLU A 97 21.02 -7.37 22.55
CA GLU A 97 21.38 -6.53 23.70
C GLU A 97 20.70 -7.01 24.98
N TRP A 98 19.48 -7.46 24.93
CA TRP A 98 18.76 -8.03 26.06
C TRP A 98 19.45 -9.29 26.60
N GLN A 99 19.94 -10.17 25.73
CA GLN A 99 20.59 -11.41 26.11
C GLN A 99 21.95 -11.17 26.77
N GLN A 100 22.56 -10.03 26.51
CA GLN A 100 23.88 -9.69 27.10
C GLN A 100 23.78 -9.07 28.49
N LYS A 101 22.57 -8.77 28.94
CA LYS A 101 22.33 -8.31 30.29
C LYS A 101 22.17 -9.51 31.22
#